data_13bca5a7b918600287e9eacf862c5387
#
_entry.id   13bca5a7b918600287e9eacf862c5387
#
_cell.length_a   1.000
_cell.length_b   1.000
_cell.length_c   1.000
_cell.angle_alpha   90.00
_cell.angle_beta   90.00
_cell.angle_gamma   90.00
#
_symmetry.space_group_name_H-M   'P 1'
#
loop_
_entity.id
_entity.type
_entity.pdbx_description
1 polymer ?
#
loop_
_entity_poly.entity_id
_entity_poly.type
_entity_poly.pdbx_seq_one_letter_code
_entity_poly.pdbx_strand_id
1 'polypeptide(L)'
;MIAELRQYTLHPGRRDELIELFDREFIESQEACGIRILGQFRDLDNPDRFVWLRGFDSMESRPKALNDFYTGPVWKANSAKANATMVDVSDVLLLRPSAPHTGLTAAQDGSPDSVFLLTLYLRDQPFDEAFLAGFDRTVRPRLPSEPLACLQTEHAENNFPSLPVRSGENVFVWLARFKNVSQLEDWTRPDAISLSRQELRLTPTAGSRLR
;
A
#
# COMPACT_ATOMS: atom_id res chain seq x y z
N MET A 1 -10.28 10.28 -2.87
CA MET A 1 -9.62 9.33 -1.95
C MET A 1 -8.12 9.56 -1.98
N ILE A 2 -7.48 9.59 -0.82
CA ILE A 2 -6.02 9.56 -0.64
C ILE A 2 -5.66 8.20 -0.06
N ALA A 3 -4.59 7.60 -0.54
CA ALA A 3 -4.05 6.36 -0.01
C ALA A 3 -2.66 6.59 0.61
N GLU A 4 -2.36 5.91 1.70
CA GLU A 4 -1.01 5.73 2.19
C GLU A 4 -0.55 4.31 1.89
N LEU A 5 0.51 4.18 1.12
CA LEU A 5 1.27 2.94 1.01
C LEU A 5 2.38 2.97 2.07
N ARG A 6 2.37 2.00 2.94
CA ARG A 6 3.28 1.93 4.08
C ARG A 6 4.08 0.63 4.03
N GLN A 7 5.40 0.74 4.05
CA GLN A 7 6.33 -0.37 4.10
C GLN A 7 7.09 -0.30 5.42
N TYR A 8 6.79 -1.21 6.34
CA TYR A 8 7.45 -1.25 7.64
C TYR A 8 8.57 -2.28 7.65
N THR A 9 9.73 -1.87 8.13
CA THR A 9 10.82 -2.79 8.48
C THR A 9 10.70 -3.17 9.95
N LEU A 10 10.66 -4.45 10.23
CA LEU A 10 10.44 -5.00 11.55
C LEU A 10 11.71 -5.65 12.10
N HIS A 11 11.76 -5.84 13.40
CA HIS A 11 12.80 -6.68 14.00
C HIS A 11 12.70 -8.11 13.46
N PRO A 12 13.81 -8.81 13.26
CA PRO A 12 13.82 -10.17 12.74
C PRO A 12 12.84 -11.10 13.46
N GLY A 13 11.97 -11.73 12.68
CA GLY A 13 10.97 -12.67 13.18
C GLY A 13 9.74 -12.05 13.89
N ARG A 14 9.63 -10.70 13.95
CA ARG A 14 8.52 -10.04 14.67
C ARG A 14 7.34 -9.66 13.77
N ARG A 15 7.39 -10.02 12.48
CA ARG A 15 6.34 -9.63 11.52
C ARG A 15 4.97 -10.20 11.89
N ASP A 16 4.89 -11.47 12.19
CA ASP A 16 3.60 -12.10 12.47
C ASP A 16 3.00 -11.61 13.79
N GLU A 17 3.83 -11.27 14.77
CA GLU A 17 3.37 -10.64 16.01
C GLU A 17 2.69 -9.28 15.75
N LEU A 18 3.27 -8.45 14.87
CA LEU A 18 2.64 -7.19 14.48
C LEU A 18 1.35 -7.44 13.69
N ILE A 19 1.33 -8.39 12.76
CA ILE A 19 0.15 -8.71 11.95
C ILE A 19 -1.00 -9.17 12.84
N GLU A 20 -0.76 -10.09 13.77
CA GLU A 20 -1.78 -10.56 14.71
C GLU A 20 -2.34 -9.42 15.57
N LEU A 21 -1.48 -8.54 16.06
CA LEU A 21 -1.89 -7.36 16.81
C LEU A 21 -2.70 -6.40 15.92
N PHE A 22 -2.25 -6.17 14.70
CA PHE A 22 -2.90 -5.29 13.74
C PHE A 22 -4.31 -5.81 13.38
N ASP A 23 -4.41 -7.09 13.03
CA ASP A 23 -5.67 -7.72 12.64
C ASP A 23 -6.69 -7.69 13.78
N ARG A 24 -6.24 -7.91 15.03
CA ARG A 24 -7.11 -7.96 16.20
C ARG A 24 -7.54 -6.58 16.71
N GLU A 25 -6.62 -5.59 16.70
CA GLU A 25 -6.84 -4.32 17.41
C GLU A 25 -6.97 -3.12 16.47
N PHE A 26 -6.26 -3.11 15.32
CA PHE A 26 -6.05 -1.88 14.56
C PHE A 26 -6.91 -1.77 13.30
N ILE A 27 -7.54 -2.82 12.82
CA ILE A 27 -8.42 -2.74 11.65
C ILE A 27 -9.68 -1.97 12.03
N GLU A 28 -10.50 -2.54 12.92
CA GLU A 28 -11.79 -1.96 13.30
C GLU A 28 -11.64 -0.58 13.96
N SER A 29 -10.61 -0.41 14.79
CA SER A 29 -10.39 0.86 15.48
C SER A 29 -9.97 2.00 14.54
N GLN A 30 -9.21 1.73 13.49
CA GLN A 30 -8.91 2.72 12.45
C GLN A 30 -10.17 3.02 11.61
N GLU A 31 -10.94 2.00 11.25
CA GLU A 31 -12.17 2.18 10.47
C GLU A 31 -13.22 2.98 11.23
N ALA A 32 -13.34 2.79 12.53
CA ALA A 32 -14.20 3.60 13.40
C ALA A 32 -13.79 5.09 13.40
N CYS A 33 -12.54 5.41 13.09
CA CYS A 33 -12.04 6.79 12.96
C CYS A 33 -12.14 7.35 11.52
N GLY A 34 -12.74 6.59 10.57
CA GLY A 34 -12.87 7.01 9.18
C GLY A 34 -11.65 6.71 8.31
N ILE A 35 -10.74 5.86 8.78
CA ILE A 35 -9.60 5.36 8.00
C ILE A 35 -10.00 4.03 7.38
N ARG A 36 -9.96 3.90 6.06
CA ARG A 36 -10.23 2.63 5.39
C ARG A 36 -8.98 1.77 5.34
N ILE A 37 -9.00 0.56 5.87
CA ILE A 37 -7.91 -0.40 5.69
C ILE A 37 -8.14 -1.12 4.37
N LEU A 38 -7.26 -0.85 3.39
CA LEU A 38 -7.40 -1.30 2.01
C LEU A 38 -6.77 -2.66 1.76
N GLY A 39 -5.65 -2.95 2.41
CA GLY A 39 -4.97 -4.23 2.30
C GLY A 39 -3.75 -4.32 3.20
N GLN A 40 -3.46 -5.54 3.67
CA GLN A 40 -2.28 -5.86 4.48
C GLN A 40 -1.60 -7.09 3.92
N PHE A 41 -0.27 -7.04 3.85
CA PHE A 41 0.51 -8.03 3.13
C PHE A 41 1.81 -8.39 3.83
N ARG A 42 2.21 -9.64 3.64
CA ARG A 42 3.58 -10.11 3.85
C ARG A 42 4.37 -9.93 2.56
N ASP A 43 5.57 -9.37 2.64
CA ASP A 43 6.51 -9.40 1.54
C ASP A 43 7.11 -10.82 1.42
N LEU A 44 7.08 -11.39 0.22
CA LEU A 44 7.63 -12.72 -0.07
C LEU A 44 9.15 -12.73 -0.10
N ASP A 45 9.76 -11.60 -0.46
CA ASP A 45 11.20 -11.47 -0.64
C ASP A 45 11.91 -10.95 0.62
N ASN A 46 11.13 -10.39 1.56
CA ASN A 46 11.67 -9.90 2.84
C ASN A 46 10.77 -10.35 4.01
N PRO A 47 11.22 -11.35 4.79
CA PRO A 47 10.43 -11.92 5.89
C PRO A 47 10.15 -10.91 7.03
N ASP A 48 10.91 -9.82 7.12
CA ASP A 48 10.78 -8.80 8.14
C ASP A 48 10.12 -7.51 7.63
N ARG A 49 9.48 -7.58 6.44
CA ARG A 49 8.70 -6.46 5.89
C ARG A 49 7.20 -6.71 5.98
N PHE A 50 6.49 -5.73 6.55
CA PHE A 50 5.04 -5.65 6.54
C PHE A 50 4.60 -4.48 5.65
N VAL A 51 3.78 -4.78 4.63
CA VAL A 51 3.29 -3.79 3.67
C VAL A 51 1.79 -3.65 3.83
N TRP A 52 1.30 -2.42 3.93
CA TRP A 52 -0.13 -2.21 4.04
C TRP A 52 -0.57 -0.87 3.44
N LEU A 53 -1.84 -0.82 3.06
CA LEU A 53 -2.46 0.36 2.49
C LEU A 53 -3.67 0.77 3.32
N ARG A 54 -3.76 2.06 3.58
CA ARG A 54 -4.96 2.68 4.15
C ARG A 54 -5.41 3.86 3.31
N GLY A 55 -6.71 4.17 3.38
CA GLY A 55 -7.33 5.23 2.60
C GLY A 55 -8.06 6.24 3.46
N PHE A 56 -8.11 7.48 2.95
CA PHE A 56 -8.87 8.60 3.49
C PHE A 56 -9.74 9.19 2.39
N ASP A 57 -10.83 9.82 2.76
CA ASP A 57 -11.70 10.45 1.76
C ASP A 57 -10.99 11.60 1.05
N SER A 58 -10.21 12.40 1.80
CA SER A 58 -9.43 13.51 1.26
C SER A 58 -8.24 13.85 2.17
N MET A 59 -7.35 14.75 1.73
CA MET A 59 -6.30 15.31 2.58
C MET A 59 -6.88 16.09 3.76
N GLU A 60 -8.01 16.75 3.61
CA GLU A 60 -8.66 17.53 4.68
C GLU A 60 -9.18 16.63 5.82
N SER A 61 -9.72 15.46 5.49
CA SER A 61 -10.25 14.52 6.50
C SER A 61 -9.15 13.73 7.21
N ARG A 62 -7.99 13.55 6.56
CA ARG A 62 -6.88 12.73 7.05
C ARG A 62 -6.38 13.10 8.45
N PRO A 63 -6.10 14.39 8.79
CA PRO A 63 -5.54 14.74 10.10
C PRO A 63 -6.47 14.39 11.26
N LYS A 64 -7.77 14.63 11.08
CA LYS A 64 -8.76 14.30 12.11
C LYS A 64 -8.83 12.80 12.35
N ALA A 65 -8.93 12.00 11.27
CA ALA A 65 -9.00 10.56 11.37
C ALA A 65 -7.76 9.96 12.05
N LEU A 66 -6.56 10.45 11.70
CA LEU A 66 -5.30 10.04 12.33
C LEU A 66 -5.24 10.46 13.81
N ASN A 67 -5.62 11.70 14.12
CA ASN A 67 -5.65 12.17 15.51
C ASN A 67 -6.59 11.31 16.35
N ASP A 68 -7.79 11.06 15.90
CA ASP A 68 -8.78 10.26 16.64
C ASP A 68 -8.26 8.85 16.92
N PHE A 69 -7.59 8.21 15.96
CA PHE A 69 -6.99 6.90 16.16
C PHE A 69 -5.79 6.94 17.12
N TYR A 70 -4.77 7.81 16.87
CA TYR A 70 -3.53 7.83 17.64
C TYR A 70 -3.69 8.39 19.06
N THR A 71 -4.74 9.17 19.32
CA THR A 71 -5.10 9.61 20.68
C THR A 71 -6.15 8.71 21.35
N GLY A 72 -6.69 7.75 20.59
CA GLY A 72 -7.73 6.83 21.02
C GLY A 72 -7.25 5.76 22.01
N PRO A 73 -8.19 5.12 22.74
CA PRO A 73 -7.85 4.15 23.78
C PRO A 73 -7.17 2.90 23.25
N VAL A 74 -7.54 2.42 22.05
CA VAL A 74 -6.98 1.19 21.48
C VAL A 74 -5.50 1.38 21.17
N TRP A 75 -5.13 2.49 20.50
CA TRP A 75 -3.73 2.79 20.24
C TRP A 75 -2.93 2.96 21.52
N LYS A 76 -3.43 3.72 22.50
CA LYS A 76 -2.77 3.92 23.80
C LYS A 76 -2.48 2.61 24.53
N ALA A 77 -3.41 1.66 24.47
CA ALA A 77 -3.25 0.36 25.13
C ALA A 77 -2.24 -0.57 24.41
N ASN A 78 -2.05 -0.41 23.10
CA ASN A 78 -1.30 -1.36 22.28
C ASN A 78 -0.04 -0.77 21.62
N SER A 79 0.15 0.55 21.64
CA SER A 79 1.26 1.22 20.95
C SER A 79 2.64 0.72 21.37
N ALA A 80 2.85 0.47 22.67
CA ALA A 80 4.12 -0.05 23.16
C ALA A 80 4.46 -1.43 22.56
N LYS A 81 3.46 -2.32 22.42
CA LYS A 81 3.63 -3.64 21.82
C LYS A 81 3.90 -3.52 20.32
N ALA A 82 3.13 -2.68 19.61
CA ALA A 82 3.35 -2.44 18.19
C ALA A 82 4.75 -1.87 17.93
N ASN A 83 5.11 -0.80 18.62
CA ASN A 83 6.41 -0.13 18.44
C ASN A 83 7.60 -1.06 18.74
N ALA A 84 7.46 -1.98 19.69
CA ALA A 84 8.51 -2.94 20.01
C ALA A 84 8.81 -3.96 18.88
N THR A 85 7.94 -4.07 17.88
CA THR A 85 8.17 -4.91 16.70
C THR A 85 8.86 -4.18 15.56
N MET A 86 8.88 -2.84 15.57
CA MET A 86 9.23 -1.99 14.42
C MET A 86 10.66 -1.46 14.54
N VAL A 87 11.40 -1.50 13.42
CA VAL A 87 12.71 -0.87 13.25
C VAL A 87 12.56 0.46 12.53
N ASP A 88 11.80 0.47 11.42
CA ASP A 88 11.57 1.64 10.59
C ASP A 88 10.14 1.64 10.04
N VAL A 89 9.48 2.76 10.16
CA VAL A 89 8.11 3.02 9.68
C VAL A 89 8.02 4.25 8.79
N SER A 90 9.16 4.76 8.33
CA SER A 90 9.26 6.01 7.58
C SER A 90 9.02 5.85 6.08
N ASP A 91 9.09 4.63 5.54
CA ASP A 91 8.80 4.36 4.12
C ASP A 91 7.28 4.42 3.87
N VAL A 92 6.79 5.63 3.70
CA VAL A 92 5.37 5.93 3.50
C VAL A 92 5.20 6.87 2.32
N LEU A 93 4.35 6.51 1.39
CA LEU A 93 3.95 7.34 0.25
C LEU A 93 2.50 7.80 0.40
N LEU A 94 2.26 9.10 0.22
CA LEU A 94 0.92 9.65 -0.03
C LEU A 94 0.61 9.55 -1.51
N LEU A 95 -0.50 8.91 -1.82
CA LEU A 95 -0.89 8.58 -3.19
C LEU A 95 -2.33 9.01 -3.47
N ARG A 96 -2.59 9.37 -4.72
CA ARG A 96 -3.94 9.62 -5.26
C ARG A 96 -4.16 8.77 -6.51
N PRO A 97 -5.40 8.49 -6.91
CA PRO A 97 -5.68 7.85 -8.19
C PRO A 97 -5.00 8.57 -9.34
N SER A 98 -4.39 7.84 -10.26
CA SER A 98 -3.72 8.41 -11.45
C SER A 98 -4.72 8.91 -12.49
N ALA A 99 -5.95 8.36 -12.48
CA ALA A 99 -7.08 8.77 -13.31
C ALA A 99 -8.38 8.48 -12.55
N PRO A 100 -9.53 9.02 -12.99
CA PRO A 100 -10.84 8.63 -12.45
C PRO A 100 -11.01 7.11 -12.44
N HIS A 101 -11.53 6.55 -11.35
CA HIS A 101 -11.82 5.12 -11.17
C HIS A 101 -10.60 4.17 -11.13
N THR A 102 -9.36 4.70 -11.03
CA THR A 102 -8.15 3.87 -10.86
C THR A 102 -7.71 3.70 -9.41
N GLY A 103 -8.45 4.26 -8.47
CA GLY A 103 -8.20 4.10 -7.04
C GLY A 103 -8.58 2.72 -6.53
N LEU A 104 -7.86 2.26 -5.51
CA LEU A 104 -8.14 0.99 -4.86
C LEU A 104 -9.51 1.04 -4.16
N THR A 105 -10.39 0.10 -4.49
CA THR A 105 -11.65 -0.11 -3.79
C THR A 105 -11.49 -1.19 -2.73
N ALA A 106 -12.10 -1.01 -1.56
CA ALA A 106 -12.12 -2.02 -0.51
C ALA A 106 -12.90 -3.26 -0.98
N ALA A 107 -12.47 -4.42 -0.51
CA ALA A 107 -13.04 -5.75 -0.77
C ALA A 107 -13.01 -6.17 -2.26
N GLN A 108 -12.10 -7.07 -2.55
CA GLN A 108 -12.05 -7.79 -3.81
C GLN A 108 -12.21 -9.27 -3.50
N ASP A 109 -13.15 -9.92 -4.17
CA ASP A 109 -13.31 -11.36 -4.07
C ASP A 109 -12.08 -12.06 -4.67
N GLY A 110 -11.28 -12.70 -3.83
CA GLY A 110 -10.07 -13.41 -4.21
C GLY A 110 -9.85 -14.65 -3.36
N SER A 111 -8.91 -15.47 -3.79
CA SER A 111 -8.47 -16.66 -3.06
C SER A 111 -7.46 -16.29 -1.97
N PRO A 112 -7.40 -17.03 -0.85
CA PRO A 112 -6.30 -16.94 0.11
C PRO A 112 -4.90 -17.17 -0.51
N ASP A 113 -4.83 -17.91 -1.61
CA ASP A 113 -3.60 -18.21 -2.34
C ASP A 113 -3.18 -17.09 -3.30
N SER A 114 -4.00 -16.04 -3.42
CA SER A 114 -3.67 -14.90 -4.29
C SER A 114 -2.36 -14.25 -3.91
N VAL A 115 -1.60 -13.84 -4.92
CA VAL A 115 -0.36 -13.09 -4.78
C VAL A 115 -0.52 -11.77 -5.51
N PHE A 116 0.06 -10.74 -4.94
CA PHE A 116 -0.01 -9.39 -5.50
C PHE A 116 1.38 -8.93 -5.92
N LEU A 117 1.45 -8.33 -7.11
CA LEU A 117 2.61 -7.57 -7.52
C LEU A 117 2.28 -6.08 -7.40
N LEU A 118 3.00 -5.40 -6.53
CA LEU A 118 2.96 -3.96 -6.41
C LEU A 118 4.26 -3.41 -6.99
N THR A 119 4.14 -2.58 -8.03
CA THR A 119 5.28 -1.95 -8.67
C THR A 119 5.21 -0.45 -8.52
N LEU A 120 6.32 0.13 -8.10
CA LEU A 120 6.53 1.56 -8.02
C LEU A 120 7.54 1.97 -9.09
N TYR A 121 7.16 2.87 -10.00
CA TYR A 121 8.09 3.57 -10.87
C TYR A 121 8.45 4.92 -10.29
N LEU A 122 9.71 5.31 -10.37
CA LEU A 122 10.22 6.58 -9.87
C LEU A 122 10.84 7.37 -11.02
N ARG A 123 10.63 8.68 -11.04
CA ARG A 123 11.30 9.63 -11.94
C ARG A 123 11.35 11.04 -11.34
N ASP A 124 12.18 11.90 -11.93
CA ASP A 124 12.37 13.28 -11.44
C ASP A 124 11.18 14.21 -11.73
N GLN A 125 10.38 13.90 -12.72
CA GLN A 125 9.23 14.71 -13.13
C GLN A 125 7.90 14.03 -12.78
N PRO A 126 6.82 14.78 -12.53
CA PRO A 126 5.49 14.21 -12.35
C PRO A 126 5.07 13.28 -13.51
N PHE A 127 4.33 12.24 -13.22
CA PHE A 127 3.80 11.33 -14.23
C PHE A 127 2.67 12.01 -15.00
N ASP A 128 2.81 12.08 -16.31
CA ASP A 128 1.94 12.76 -17.24
C ASP A 128 1.02 11.79 -18.01
N GLU A 129 0.10 12.35 -18.78
CA GLU A 129 -0.84 11.58 -19.60
C GLU A 129 -0.13 10.70 -20.64
N ALA A 130 1.03 11.15 -21.17
CA ALA A 130 1.79 10.37 -22.14
C ALA A 130 2.36 9.09 -21.51
N PHE A 131 2.83 9.17 -20.27
CA PHE A 131 3.27 7.98 -19.52
C PHE A 131 2.09 7.05 -19.25
N LEU A 132 0.96 7.58 -18.77
CA LEU A 132 -0.23 6.77 -18.46
C LEU A 132 -0.74 6.05 -19.71
N ALA A 133 -0.83 6.74 -20.85
CA ALA A 133 -1.20 6.13 -22.12
C ALA A 133 -0.18 5.07 -22.58
N GLY A 134 1.11 5.28 -22.30
CA GLY A 134 2.16 4.29 -22.52
C GLY A 134 1.95 3.04 -21.68
N PHE A 135 1.71 3.17 -20.40
CA PHE A 135 1.42 2.08 -19.49
C PHE A 135 0.17 1.30 -19.92
N ASP A 136 -0.91 2.00 -20.25
CA ASP A 136 -2.17 1.41 -20.71
C ASP A 136 -2.02 0.61 -22.01
N ARG A 137 -1.12 1.03 -22.89
CA ARG A 137 -0.86 0.35 -24.16
C ARG A 137 0.09 -0.82 -24.04
N THR A 138 1.06 -0.77 -23.12
CA THR A 138 2.19 -1.71 -23.11
C THR A 138 2.20 -2.67 -21.94
N VAL A 139 1.80 -2.24 -20.75
CA VAL A 139 1.85 -3.05 -19.52
C VAL A 139 0.49 -3.63 -19.17
N ARG A 140 -0.54 -2.77 -19.09
CA ARG A 140 -1.90 -3.17 -18.69
C ARG A 140 -2.43 -4.39 -19.47
N PRO A 141 -2.33 -4.49 -20.81
CA PRO A 141 -2.87 -5.64 -21.56
C PRO A 141 -2.14 -6.97 -21.30
N ARG A 142 -0.99 -6.94 -20.64
CA ARG A 142 -0.19 -8.11 -20.31
C ARG A 142 -0.34 -8.58 -18.86
N LEU A 143 -1.10 -7.85 -18.06
CA LEU A 143 -1.46 -8.27 -16.72
C LEU A 143 -2.51 -9.39 -16.79
N PRO A 144 -2.54 -10.30 -15.80
CA PRO A 144 -3.51 -11.40 -15.76
C PRO A 144 -4.96 -10.92 -15.58
N SER A 145 -5.14 -9.71 -15.11
CA SER A 145 -6.43 -9.03 -14.96
C SER A 145 -6.20 -7.51 -14.93
N GLU A 146 -7.28 -6.74 -14.96
CA GLU A 146 -7.19 -5.29 -14.73
C GLU A 146 -6.45 -4.99 -13.42
N PRO A 147 -5.55 -4.00 -13.40
CA PRO A 147 -4.89 -3.60 -12.18
C PRO A 147 -5.91 -3.14 -11.13
N LEU A 148 -5.75 -3.59 -9.91
CA LEU A 148 -6.62 -3.23 -8.78
C LEU A 148 -6.48 -1.77 -8.40
N ALA A 149 -5.34 -1.17 -8.67
CA ALA A 149 -5.08 0.25 -8.51
C ALA A 149 -4.00 0.73 -9.47
N CYS A 150 -4.15 1.97 -9.94
CA CYS A 150 -3.10 2.79 -10.52
C CYS A 150 -3.09 4.13 -9.78
N LEU A 151 -2.04 4.39 -9.05
CA LEU A 151 -1.92 5.54 -8.17
C LEU A 151 -0.68 6.35 -8.54
N GLN A 152 -0.66 7.63 -8.17
CA GLN A 152 0.52 8.49 -8.30
C GLN A 152 0.68 9.34 -7.06
N THR A 153 1.87 9.94 -6.90
CA THR A 153 2.17 10.81 -5.76
C THR A 153 1.10 11.87 -5.56
N GLU A 154 0.62 11.99 -4.32
CA GLU A 154 -0.09 13.17 -3.83
C GLU A 154 0.95 14.20 -3.39
N HIS A 155 0.95 15.37 -4.04
CA HIS A 155 1.94 16.42 -3.80
C HIS A 155 1.54 17.42 -2.69
N ALA A 156 0.36 17.23 -2.09
CA ALA A 156 -0.02 18.06 -0.95
C ALA A 156 0.95 17.83 0.22
N GLU A 157 1.21 18.89 0.98
CA GLU A 157 2.05 18.83 2.16
C GLU A 157 1.49 17.80 3.17
N ASN A 158 2.40 17.10 3.85
CA ASN A 158 2.03 16.18 4.91
C ASN A 158 1.38 16.94 6.09
N ASN A 159 0.07 16.91 6.16
CA ASN A 159 -0.73 17.61 7.14
C ASN A 159 -0.90 16.85 8.48
N PHE A 160 -0.08 15.82 8.72
CA PHE A 160 0.06 15.14 10.00
C PHE A 160 1.54 14.82 10.28
N PRO A 161 2.34 15.83 10.68
CA PRO A 161 3.81 15.73 10.76
C PRO A 161 4.34 14.69 11.75
N SER A 162 3.52 14.25 12.71
CA SER A 162 3.90 13.20 13.66
C SER A 162 4.13 11.84 13.00
N LEU A 163 3.64 11.65 11.77
CA LEU A 163 3.91 10.47 10.96
C LEU A 163 4.78 10.86 9.76
N PRO A 164 5.94 10.21 9.59
CA PRO A 164 6.80 10.48 8.45
C PRO A 164 6.12 10.07 7.14
N VAL A 165 6.40 10.83 6.10
CA VAL A 165 6.01 10.58 4.72
C VAL A 165 7.18 10.97 3.82
N ARG A 166 7.51 10.14 2.84
CA ARG A 166 8.48 10.46 1.80
C ARG A 166 7.93 11.62 0.96
N SER A 167 8.71 12.66 0.78
CA SER A 167 8.34 13.86 0.04
C SER A 167 9.36 14.17 -1.07
N GLY A 168 8.96 14.96 -2.05
CA GLY A 168 9.83 15.36 -3.16
C GLY A 168 10.04 14.26 -4.22
N GLU A 169 9.31 13.18 -4.16
CA GLU A 169 9.40 12.06 -5.10
C GLU A 169 8.18 12.00 -6.02
N ASN A 170 8.41 11.66 -7.29
CA ASN A 170 7.34 11.35 -8.21
C ASN A 170 7.29 9.83 -8.41
N VAL A 171 6.21 9.24 -7.93
CA VAL A 171 6.00 7.79 -7.98
C VAL A 171 4.70 7.50 -8.71
N PHE A 172 4.73 6.51 -9.61
CA PHE A 172 3.55 5.87 -10.15
C PHE A 172 3.50 4.44 -9.65
N VAL A 173 2.40 4.06 -9.05
CA VAL A 173 2.19 2.73 -8.44
C VAL A 173 1.07 2.01 -9.16
N TRP A 174 1.28 0.75 -9.49
CA TRP A 174 0.19 -0.13 -9.86
C TRP A 174 0.22 -1.40 -9.02
N LEU A 175 -0.96 -1.96 -8.79
CA LEU A 175 -1.18 -3.19 -8.03
C LEU A 175 -1.97 -4.17 -8.90
N ALA A 176 -1.41 -5.35 -9.14
CA ALA A 176 -2.09 -6.43 -9.84
C ALA A 176 -2.14 -7.70 -8.98
N ARG A 177 -3.21 -8.48 -9.17
CA ARG A 177 -3.42 -9.76 -8.51
C ARG A 177 -3.11 -10.91 -9.47
N PHE A 178 -2.44 -11.91 -8.94
CA PHE A 178 -2.16 -13.20 -9.56
C PHE A 178 -2.84 -14.31 -8.74
N LYS A 179 -3.23 -15.40 -9.38
CA LYS A 179 -3.92 -16.50 -8.70
C LYS A 179 -3.06 -17.18 -7.64
N ASN A 180 -1.75 -17.25 -7.88
CA ASN A 180 -0.76 -17.87 -7.01
C ASN A 180 0.67 -17.44 -7.42
N VAL A 181 1.66 -17.90 -6.65
CA VAL A 181 3.09 -17.62 -6.89
C VAL A 181 3.53 -18.10 -8.28
N SER A 182 3.14 -19.30 -8.71
CA SER A 182 3.56 -19.84 -10.02
C SER A 182 3.09 -18.96 -11.17
N GLN A 183 1.85 -18.45 -11.14
CA GLN A 183 1.38 -17.54 -12.18
C GLN A 183 2.19 -16.22 -12.19
N LEU A 184 2.61 -15.74 -11.03
CA LEU A 184 3.46 -14.55 -10.94
C LEU A 184 4.87 -14.82 -11.47
N GLU A 185 5.44 -15.99 -11.18
CA GLU A 185 6.77 -16.40 -11.68
C GLU A 185 6.79 -16.61 -13.19
N ASP A 186 5.71 -17.16 -13.75
CA ASP A 186 5.56 -17.34 -15.19
C ASP A 186 5.30 -16.01 -15.94
N TRP A 187 4.88 -14.97 -15.25
CA TRP A 187 4.59 -13.69 -15.85
C TRP A 187 5.86 -12.91 -16.16
N THR A 188 6.02 -12.58 -17.46
CA THR A 188 7.15 -11.77 -17.89
C THR A 188 6.71 -10.33 -18.08
N ARG A 189 7.38 -9.44 -17.35
CA ARG A 189 7.18 -8.00 -17.50
C ARG A 189 7.51 -7.56 -18.93
N PRO A 190 6.65 -6.70 -19.53
CA PRO A 190 7.03 -6.00 -20.74
C PRO A 190 8.21 -5.05 -20.47
N ASP A 191 9.26 -5.15 -21.26
CA ASP A 191 10.42 -4.24 -21.20
C ASP A 191 10.13 -2.93 -21.95
N ALA A 192 9.00 -2.30 -21.61
CA ALA A 192 8.50 -1.11 -22.29
C ALA A 192 8.71 0.18 -21.49
N ILE A 193 9.07 0.09 -20.22
CA ILE A 193 9.26 1.23 -19.32
C ILE A 193 10.65 1.14 -18.70
N SER A 194 11.55 2.02 -19.15
CA SER A 194 12.93 2.12 -18.67
C SER A 194 13.03 3.20 -17.57
N LEU A 195 12.47 2.93 -16.41
CA LEU A 195 12.53 3.79 -15.21
C LEU A 195 13.08 3.00 -14.02
N SER A 196 13.63 3.72 -13.06
CA SER A 196 13.91 3.15 -11.74
C SER A 196 12.63 2.62 -11.13
N ARG A 197 12.68 1.43 -10.54
CA ARG A 197 11.50 0.79 -9.97
C ARG A 197 11.81 -0.04 -8.73
N GLN A 198 10.81 -0.15 -7.89
CA GLN A 198 10.73 -1.14 -6.82
C GLN A 198 9.57 -2.09 -7.13
N GLU A 199 9.76 -3.37 -6.85
CA GLU A 199 8.74 -4.40 -6.97
C GLU A 199 8.58 -5.11 -5.65
N LEU A 200 7.34 -5.31 -5.24
CA LEU A 200 6.99 -6.04 -4.04
C LEU A 200 6.09 -7.21 -4.43
N ARG A 201 6.53 -8.43 -4.15
CA ARG A 201 5.74 -9.65 -4.29
C ARG A 201 5.08 -9.92 -2.95
N LEU A 202 3.77 -9.86 -2.90
CA LEU A 202 3.02 -9.74 -1.66
C LEU A 202 2.00 -10.86 -1.51
N THR A 203 1.86 -11.44 -0.31
CA THR A 203 0.75 -12.31 0.06
C THR A 203 -0.14 -11.62 1.09
N PRO A 204 -1.48 -11.74 0.98
CA PRO A 204 -2.38 -11.09 1.93
C PRO A 204 -2.26 -11.72 3.32
N THR A 205 -2.45 -10.92 4.37
CA THR A 205 -2.67 -11.42 5.73
C THR A 205 -4.09 -11.95 5.88
N ALA A 206 -4.37 -12.62 6.99
CA ALA A 206 -5.71 -13.13 7.27
C ALA A 206 -6.75 -12.01 7.38
N GLY A 207 -6.36 -10.84 7.91
CA GLY A 207 -7.21 -9.66 8.03
C GLY A 207 -7.29 -8.79 6.77
N SER A 208 -6.50 -9.10 5.73
CA SER A 208 -6.49 -8.28 4.50
C SER A 208 -7.84 -8.34 3.77
N ARG A 209 -8.34 -7.18 3.34
CA ARG A 209 -9.53 -7.08 2.50
C ARG A 209 -9.26 -7.39 1.03
N LEU A 210 -8.01 -7.29 0.60
CA LEU A 210 -7.57 -7.74 -0.72
C LEU A 210 -7.10 -9.20 -0.61
N ARG A 211 -7.72 -10.06 -1.40
CA ARG A 211 -7.40 -11.49 -1.48
C ARG A 211 -7.38 -12.00 -2.91
#